data_f927d271df133d546741d68c23542a99
#
_entry.id   f927d271df133d546741d68c23542a99
#
_cell.length_a   1.000
_cell.length_b   1.000
_cell.length_c   1.000
_cell.angle_alpha   90.00
_cell.angle_beta   90.00
_cell.angle_gamma   90.00
#
_symmetry.space_group_name_H-M   'P 1'
#
loop_
_entity.id
_entity.type
_entity.pdbx_description
1 polymer ?
#
loop_
_entity_poly.entity_id
_entity_poly.type
_entity_poly.pdbx_seq_one_letter_code
_entity_poly.pdbx_strand_id
1 'polypeptide(L)'
;DGVTADYREGVYVGYRWYDARKMPVRWPFGHGLSYTGYVYRDAALSADTMAADGSVTVRVTVKNSGAMAGAEVVQLYVTDATGTPVPGGRVPQALRGFQKVFLEPGEEQEITFTLTPRDLSRYSAEIHDWYAAPGKYEVRIGHSSRDIRATLKLHYAGSAALPLAVDETTPLGVLLAAERTAPIIRAAMQANAKAAENGGGDGLMPPEAMAQILDSLTIRNMINFGGPEAEANLLPMLDALKKAVE
;
A
#
# COMPACT_ATOMS: atom_id res chain seq x y z
N ASP A 1 15.97 25.08 -10.11
CA ASP A 1 15.12 25.63 -9.03
C ASP A 1 15.69 25.31 -7.70
N GLY A 2 16.47 25.44 -6.95
CA GLY A 2 17.02 25.07 -5.64
C GLY A 2 15.99 24.76 -4.51
N VAL A 3 14.74 24.53 -4.84
CA VAL A 3 13.62 24.37 -3.89
C VAL A 3 13.04 22.94 -3.88
N THR A 4 13.29 22.13 -4.92
CA THR A 4 12.68 20.79 -5.04
C THR A 4 13.74 19.72 -5.02
N ALA A 5 13.60 18.72 -4.12
CA ALA A 5 14.38 17.49 -4.11
C ALA A 5 13.61 16.40 -4.85
N ASP A 6 14.20 15.81 -5.89
CA ASP A 6 13.60 14.75 -6.69
C ASP A 6 14.16 13.38 -6.26
N TYR A 7 13.32 12.55 -5.62
CA TYR A 7 13.64 11.19 -5.20
C TYR A 7 13.28 10.18 -6.29
N ARG A 8 14.06 10.11 -7.35
CA ARG A 8 13.82 9.29 -8.55
C ARG A 8 13.75 7.80 -8.32
N GLU A 9 14.34 7.32 -7.23
CA GLU A 9 14.32 5.90 -6.85
C GLU A 9 12.92 5.45 -6.36
N GLY A 10 12.08 6.37 -5.90
CA GLY A 10 10.77 6.07 -5.33
C GLY A 10 10.87 5.07 -4.18
N VAL A 11 10.12 3.96 -4.27
CA VAL A 11 10.12 2.89 -3.24
C VAL A 11 11.32 1.93 -3.34
N TYR A 12 12.12 2.04 -4.42
CA TYR A 12 13.21 1.11 -4.70
C TYR A 12 14.55 1.57 -4.12
N VAL A 13 14.58 1.87 -2.83
CA VAL A 13 15.79 2.30 -2.12
C VAL A 13 16.61 1.08 -1.69
N GLY A 14 17.93 1.13 -1.86
CA GLY A 14 18.87 0.13 -1.37
C GLY A 14 18.63 -1.28 -1.95
N TYR A 15 18.56 -2.31 -1.09
CA TYR A 15 18.41 -3.71 -1.50
C TYR A 15 17.16 -3.97 -2.34
N ARG A 16 16.09 -3.16 -2.15
CA ARG A 16 14.84 -3.28 -2.92
C ARG A 16 15.06 -3.07 -4.41
N TRP A 17 15.96 -2.15 -4.77
CA TRP A 17 16.35 -1.92 -6.16
C TRP A 17 17.11 -3.12 -6.74
N TYR A 18 18.16 -3.57 -6.05
CA TYR A 18 18.98 -4.69 -6.50
C TYR A 18 18.17 -5.98 -6.62
N ASP A 19 17.23 -6.21 -5.69
CA ASP A 19 16.35 -7.39 -5.71
C ASP A 19 15.29 -7.28 -6.82
N ALA A 20 14.70 -6.11 -7.04
CA ALA A 20 13.73 -5.88 -8.14
C ALA A 20 14.36 -6.07 -9.51
N ARG A 21 15.61 -5.63 -9.68
CA ARG A 21 16.37 -5.77 -10.94
C ARG A 21 17.10 -7.10 -11.06
N LYS A 22 17.04 -7.96 -10.03
CA LYS A 22 17.77 -9.23 -9.95
C LYS A 22 19.27 -9.06 -10.22
N MET A 23 19.84 -7.93 -9.80
CA MET A 23 21.24 -7.61 -9.98
C MET A 23 22.08 -8.42 -9.01
N PRO A 24 23.24 -8.95 -9.44
CA PRO A 24 24.17 -9.59 -8.53
C PRO A 24 24.75 -8.55 -7.55
N VAL A 25 24.85 -8.93 -6.30
CA VAL A 25 25.48 -8.11 -5.24
C VAL A 25 26.55 -8.96 -4.53
N ARG A 26 27.59 -8.31 -4.08
CA ARG A 26 28.63 -9.00 -3.31
C ARG A 26 28.11 -9.43 -1.95
N TRP A 27 27.36 -8.54 -1.29
CA TRP A 27 26.79 -8.74 0.03
C TRP A 27 25.30 -8.34 0.00
N PRO A 28 24.36 -9.30 0.16
CA PRO A 28 22.95 -8.98 0.30
C PRO A 28 22.67 -8.15 1.55
N PHE A 29 21.58 -7.42 1.56
CA PHE A 29 21.15 -6.72 2.76
C PHE A 29 20.91 -7.72 3.90
N GLY A 30 21.42 -7.38 5.09
CA GLY A 30 21.36 -8.22 6.27
C GLY A 30 22.41 -9.34 6.31
N HIS A 31 23.28 -9.48 5.29
CA HIS A 31 24.34 -10.48 5.29
C HIS A 31 25.30 -10.26 6.47
N GLY A 32 25.64 -11.35 7.14
CA GLY A 32 26.62 -11.41 8.20
C GLY A 32 27.45 -12.69 8.11
N LEU A 33 28.56 -12.72 8.84
CA LEU A 33 29.41 -13.88 9.00
C LEU A 33 29.40 -14.34 10.46
N SER A 34 29.52 -15.63 10.66
CA SER A 34 29.64 -16.24 11.98
C SER A 34 30.70 -17.32 11.97
N TYR A 35 31.29 -17.61 13.13
CA TYR A 35 32.17 -18.76 13.31
C TYR A 35 31.41 -20.08 13.59
N THR A 36 30.08 -20.02 13.56
CA THR A 36 29.19 -21.16 13.75
C THR A 36 28.06 -21.19 12.71
N GLY A 37 27.29 -22.28 12.66
CA GLY A 37 26.16 -22.43 11.77
C GLY A 37 24.84 -22.40 12.51
N TYR A 38 23.75 -21.99 11.81
CA TYR A 38 22.42 -21.94 12.37
C TYR A 38 21.42 -22.70 11.49
N VAL A 39 20.53 -23.43 12.16
CA VAL A 39 19.39 -24.13 11.53
C VAL A 39 18.11 -23.47 11.97
N TYR A 40 17.25 -23.18 11.00
CA TYR A 40 15.90 -22.65 11.21
C TYR A 40 14.89 -23.76 11.02
N ARG A 41 13.95 -23.91 11.96
CA ARG A 41 12.92 -24.96 11.92
C ARG A 41 11.60 -24.48 12.53
N ASP A 42 10.54 -25.25 12.33
CA ASP A 42 9.23 -25.06 12.94
C ASP A 42 8.62 -23.69 12.70
N ALA A 43 8.95 -23.06 11.53
CA ALA A 43 8.39 -21.79 11.16
C ALA A 43 6.88 -21.91 10.95
N ALA A 44 6.10 -21.09 11.66
CA ALA A 44 4.65 -21.13 11.59
C ALA A 44 4.02 -19.75 11.84
N LEU A 45 2.78 -19.59 11.34
CA LEU A 45 1.89 -18.47 11.68
C LEU A 45 0.89 -18.95 12.75
N SER A 46 0.45 -18.07 13.62
CA SER A 46 -0.65 -18.34 14.57
C SER A 46 -2.00 -18.52 13.86
N ALA A 47 -2.16 -17.95 12.66
CA ALA A 47 -3.29 -18.11 11.76
C ALA A 47 -2.83 -17.86 10.31
N ASP A 48 -3.46 -18.53 9.36
CA ASP A 48 -3.21 -18.33 7.91
C ASP A 48 -3.95 -17.12 7.34
N THR A 49 -4.88 -16.56 8.11
CA THR A 49 -5.69 -15.39 7.75
C THR A 49 -5.61 -14.34 8.85
N MET A 50 -5.35 -13.08 8.46
CA MET A 50 -5.36 -11.90 9.32
C MET A 50 -6.57 -11.03 8.99
N ALA A 51 -7.39 -10.72 10.00
CA ALA A 51 -8.50 -9.77 9.87
C ALA A 51 -8.00 -8.34 9.62
N ALA A 52 -8.90 -7.46 9.17
CA ALA A 52 -8.59 -6.07 8.82
C ALA A 52 -7.91 -5.26 9.95
N ASP A 53 -8.29 -5.54 11.19
CA ASP A 53 -7.78 -4.91 12.41
C ASP A 53 -7.02 -5.88 13.32
N GLY A 54 -6.75 -7.09 12.80
CA GLY A 54 -6.12 -8.18 13.56
C GLY A 54 -4.60 -8.14 13.55
N SER A 55 -4.02 -9.14 14.19
CA SER A 55 -2.59 -9.41 14.16
C SER A 55 -2.33 -10.91 14.02
N VAL A 56 -1.16 -11.25 13.48
CA VAL A 56 -0.69 -12.64 13.36
C VAL A 56 0.70 -12.74 13.94
N THR A 57 0.90 -13.74 14.80
CA THR A 57 2.22 -14.07 15.35
C THR A 57 2.96 -15.01 14.40
N VAL A 58 4.21 -14.67 14.08
CA VAL A 58 5.15 -15.49 13.33
C VAL A 58 6.13 -16.07 14.33
N ARG A 59 6.34 -17.37 14.33
CA ARG A 59 7.34 -18.04 15.17
C ARG A 59 8.30 -18.86 14.33
N VAL A 60 9.53 -18.98 14.79
CA VAL A 60 10.57 -19.83 14.22
C VAL A 60 11.54 -20.25 15.31
N THR A 61 11.96 -21.50 15.32
CA THR A 61 13.03 -21.98 16.20
C THR A 61 14.36 -21.89 15.48
N VAL A 62 15.34 -21.24 16.11
CA VAL A 62 16.72 -21.15 15.61
C VAL A 62 17.64 -21.91 16.56
N LYS A 63 18.46 -22.78 15.99
CA LYS A 63 19.44 -23.60 16.70
C LYS A 63 20.85 -23.31 16.24
N ASN A 64 21.77 -23.12 17.16
CA ASN A 64 23.19 -23.17 16.84
C ASN A 64 23.62 -24.61 16.60
N SER A 65 23.94 -24.96 15.35
CA SER A 65 24.32 -26.31 14.93
C SER A 65 25.83 -26.54 14.89
N GLY A 66 26.63 -25.51 15.17
CA GLY A 66 28.09 -25.61 15.17
C GLY A 66 28.69 -25.84 16.55
N ALA A 67 30.01 -25.77 16.64
CA ALA A 67 30.78 -26.07 17.84
C ALA A 67 31.18 -24.82 18.66
N MET A 68 30.85 -23.62 18.18
CA MET A 68 31.19 -22.34 18.82
C MET A 68 29.93 -21.56 19.16
N ALA A 69 29.98 -20.84 20.26
CA ALA A 69 28.94 -19.85 20.59
C ALA A 69 28.95 -18.71 19.57
N GLY A 70 27.78 -18.15 19.29
CA GLY A 70 27.68 -17.07 18.34
C GLY A 70 26.31 -16.40 18.33
N ALA A 71 26.25 -15.27 17.62
CA ALA A 71 25.01 -14.50 17.46
C ALA A 71 24.45 -14.65 16.04
N GLU A 72 23.14 -14.83 15.98
CA GLU A 72 22.35 -14.85 14.74
C GLU A 72 21.38 -13.66 14.71
N VAL A 73 21.15 -13.09 13.52
CA VAL A 73 20.13 -12.07 13.31
C VAL A 73 19.03 -12.66 12.45
N VAL A 74 17.94 -13.05 13.08
CA VAL A 74 16.74 -13.54 12.41
C VAL A 74 15.99 -12.36 11.81
N GLN A 75 15.74 -12.40 10.50
CA GLN A 75 15.13 -11.31 9.75
C GLN A 75 13.79 -11.75 9.17
N LEU A 76 12.78 -10.90 9.35
CA LEU A 76 11.42 -11.12 8.84
C LEU A 76 11.13 -10.16 7.69
N TYR A 77 10.81 -10.69 6.54
CA TYR A 77 10.43 -9.95 5.35
C TYR A 77 8.99 -10.25 4.96
N VAL A 78 8.32 -9.26 4.38
CA VAL A 78 6.98 -9.41 3.81
C VAL A 78 7.02 -9.07 2.33
N THR A 79 6.39 -9.93 1.53
CA THR A 79 6.16 -9.75 0.09
C THR A 79 4.66 -9.61 -0.15
N ASP A 80 4.26 -8.55 -0.82
CA ASP A 80 2.90 -8.39 -1.32
C ASP A 80 2.71 -9.25 -2.57
N ALA A 81 1.89 -10.29 -2.48
CA ALA A 81 1.53 -11.21 -3.56
C ALA A 81 0.05 -11.11 -3.95
N THR A 82 -0.61 -9.99 -3.61
CA THR A 82 -2.04 -9.77 -3.86
C THR A 82 -2.40 -9.68 -5.34
N GLY A 83 -1.45 -9.25 -6.19
CA GLY A 83 -1.72 -8.96 -7.61
C GLY A 83 -2.31 -7.57 -7.84
N THR A 84 -2.73 -6.85 -6.80
CA THR A 84 -3.28 -5.49 -6.89
C THR A 84 -2.27 -4.53 -7.52
N PRO A 85 -2.63 -3.74 -8.54
CA PRO A 85 -1.73 -2.72 -9.09
C PRO A 85 -1.22 -1.77 -8.01
N VAL A 86 0.07 -1.42 -8.08
CA VAL A 86 0.72 -0.52 -7.11
C VAL A 86 1.33 0.65 -7.86
N PRO A 87 0.80 1.87 -7.69
CA PRO A 87 1.43 3.08 -8.21
C PRO A 87 2.89 3.18 -7.74
N GLY A 88 3.81 3.54 -8.62
CA GLY A 88 5.24 3.60 -8.32
C GLY A 88 5.94 2.23 -8.25
N GLY A 89 5.20 1.12 -8.44
CA GLY A 89 5.73 -0.25 -8.49
C GLY A 89 5.70 -0.98 -7.16
N ARG A 90 5.95 -2.29 -7.24
CA ARG A 90 5.94 -3.22 -6.09
C ARG A 90 7.35 -3.68 -5.77
N VAL A 91 7.78 -3.45 -4.53
CA VAL A 91 9.06 -4.00 -4.06
C VAL A 91 8.98 -5.52 -3.90
N PRO A 92 10.04 -6.28 -4.22
CA PRO A 92 10.03 -7.74 -4.10
C PRO A 92 9.77 -8.22 -2.68
N GLN A 93 10.30 -7.51 -1.70
CA GLN A 93 10.09 -7.74 -0.27
C GLN A 93 10.54 -6.54 0.56
N ALA A 94 10.00 -6.41 1.77
CA ALA A 94 10.38 -5.39 2.73
C ALA A 94 10.68 -6.01 4.10
N LEU A 95 11.79 -5.63 4.73
CA LEU A 95 12.08 -5.99 6.12
C LEU A 95 11.01 -5.38 7.02
N ARG A 96 10.41 -6.21 7.87
CA ARG A 96 9.36 -5.83 8.83
C ARG A 96 9.75 -6.07 10.28
N GLY A 97 10.72 -6.95 10.50
CA GLY A 97 11.23 -7.22 11.83
C GLY A 97 12.59 -7.89 11.79
N PHE A 98 13.31 -7.78 12.88
CA PHE A 98 14.52 -8.55 13.09
C PHE A 98 14.76 -8.75 14.60
N GLN A 99 15.43 -9.85 14.94
CA GLN A 99 15.84 -10.13 16.32
C GLN A 99 17.21 -10.76 16.32
N LYS A 100 18.12 -10.21 17.12
CA LYS A 100 19.44 -10.78 17.35
C LYS A 100 19.39 -11.68 18.58
N VAL A 101 19.87 -12.92 18.42
CA VAL A 101 19.98 -13.92 19.50
C VAL A 101 21.41 -14.40 19.60
N PHE A 102 21.85 -14.70 20.81
CA PHE A 102 23.14 -15.33 21.08
C PHE A 102 22.87 -16.74 21.57
N LEU A 103 23.51 -17.74 20.97
CA LEU A 103 23.28 -19.13 21.24
C LEU A 103 24.59 -19.89 21.47
N GLU A 104 24.64 -20.65 22.55
CA GLU A 104 25.70 -21.61 22.83
C GLU A 104 25.63 -22.80 21.83
N PRO A 105 26.73 -23.59 21.67
CA PRO A 105 26.70 -24.78 20.83
C PRO A 105 25.55 -25.73 21.20
N GLY A 106 24.72 -26.04 20.23
CA GLY A 106 23.56 -26.92 20.40
C GLY A 106 22.32 -26.25 21.00
N GLU A 107 22.44 -25.04 21.50
CA GLU A 107 21.33 -24.27 22.05
C GLU A 107 20.34 -23.87 20.97
N GLU A 108 19.05 -23.79 21.34
CA GLU A 108 17.99 -23.37 20.46
C GLU A 108 17.06 -22.39 21.19
N GLN A 109 16.50 -21.47 20.42
CA GLN A 109 15.56 -20.48 20.91
C GLN A 109 14.40 -20.27 19.93
N GLU A 110 13.19 -20.18 20.44
CA GLU A 110 12.04 -19.73 19.67
C GLU A 110 12.06 -18.20 19.56
N ILE A 111 11.93 -17.72 18.33
CA ILE A 111 11.86 -16.30 17.97
C ILE A 111 10.45 -16.01 17.52
N THR A 112 9.89 -14.91 18.00
CA THR A 112 8.51 -14.52 17.75
C THR A 112 8.45 -13.09 17.21
N PHE A 113 7.67 -12.87 16.15
CA PHE A 113 7.32 -11.55 15.60
C PHE A 113 5.81 -11.39 15.58
N THR A 114 5.32 -10.18 15.78
CA THR A 114 3.91 -9.85 15.58
C THR A 114 3.77 -9.02 14.31
N LEU A 115 2.95 -9.49 13.38
CA LEU A 115 2.56 -8.74 12.18
C LEU A 115 1.19 -8.12 12.39
N THR A 116 1.07 -6.86 12.02
CA THR A 116 -0.15 -6.07 12.01
C THR A 116 -0.48 -5.65 10.57
N PRO A 117 -1.66 -5.10 10.27
CA PRO A 117 -1.97 -4.54 8.94
C PRO A 117 -0.94 -3.50 8.48
N ARG A 118 -0.34 -2.77 9.43
CA ARG A 118 0.74 -1.81 9.15
C ARG A 118 1.96 -2.46 8.52
N ASP A 119 2.30 -3.67 8.90
CA ASP A 119 3.45 -4.41 8.36
C ASP A 119 3.21 -4.90 6.93
N LEU A 120 1.95 -5.03 6.53
CA LEU A 120 1.53 -5.35 5.17
C LEU A 120 1.38 -4.09 4.29
N SER A 121 1.30 -2.92 4.92
CA SER A 121 0.94 -1.66 4.26
C SER A 121 2.09 -1.06 3.45
N ARG A 122 1.69 -0.34 2.42
CA ARG A 122 2.48 0.66 1.70
C ARG A 122 1.85 2.05 1.88
N TYR A 123 2.64 3.10 1.77
CA TYR A 123 2.10 4.45 1.73
C TYR A 123 1.44 4.69 0.37
N SER A 124 0.22 5.21 0.38
CA SER A 124 -0.50 5.65 -0.81
C SER A 124 -0.57 7.18 -0.83
N ALA A 125 -0.02 7.78 -1.89
CA ALA A 125 -0.12 9.22 -2.10
C ALA A 125 -1.55 9.67 -2.44
N GLU A 126 -2.40 8.75 -2.90
CA GLU A 126 -3.79 9.03 -3.26
C GLU A 126 -4.66 9.33 -2.04
N ILE A 127 -4.40 8.62 -0.93
CA ILE A 127 -5.14 8.77 0.33
C ILE A 127 -4.32 9.46 1.42
N HIS A 128 -3.07 9.84 1.11
CA HIS A 128 -2.10 10.38 2.05
C HIS A 128 -1.93 9.55 3.32
N ASP A 129 -2.10 8.21 3.21
CA ASP A 129 -2.04 7.29 4.35
C ASP A 129 -1.51 5.91 3.93
N TRP A 130 -1.42 5.02 4.91
CA TRP A 130 -0.95 3.65 4.74
C TRP A 130 -2.09 2.71 4.39
N TYR A 131 -1.87 1.92 3.35
CA TYR A 131 -2.85 0.98 2.82
C TYR A 131 -2.25 -0.42 2.65
N ALA A 132 -2.94 -1.43 3.18
CA ALA A 132 -2.69 -2.84 2.92
C ALA A 132 -3.80 -3.38 2.00
N ALA A 133 -3.45 -3.82 0.80
CA ALA A 133 -4.40 -4.45 -0.10
C ALA A 133 -4.83 -5.82 0.45
N PRO A 134 -6.12 -6.19 0.36
CA PRO A 134 -6.55 -7.53 0.73
C PRO A 134 -5.97 -8.57 -0.22
N GLY A 135 -5.75 -9.78 0.28
CA GLY A 135 -5.26 -10.87 -0.54
C GLY A 135 -4.05 -11.60 0.04
N LYS A 136 -3.23 -12.16 -0.83
CA LYS A 136 -2.13 -13.05 -0.45
C LYS A 136 -0.84 -12.26 -0.19
N TYR A 137 -0.18 -12.62 0.90
CA TYR A 137 1.16 -12.15 1.27
C TYR A 137 2.07 -13.34 1.53
N GLU A 138 3.35 -13.15 1.31
CA GLU A 138 4.38 -14.10 1.75
C GLU A 138 5.17 -13.51 2.91
N VAL A 139 5.25 -14.25 3.99
CA VAL A 139 6.06 -13.96 5.16
C VAL A 139 7.32 -14.80 5.07
N ARG A 140 8.46 -14.15 4.93
CA ARG A 140 9.76 -14.80 4.69
C ARG A 140 10.68 -14.58 5.86
N ILE A 141 11.25 -15.65 6.37
CA ILE A 141 12.20 -15.64 7.49
C ILE A 141 13.57 -16.05 6.95
N GLY A 142 14.60 -15.28 7.27
CA GLY A 142 15.93 -15.58 6.76
C GLY A 142 17.07 -14.96 7.55
N HIS A 143 18.27 -15.34 7.12
CA HIS A 143 19.55 -14.80 7.60
C HIS A 143 19.92 -13.49 6.87
N SER A 144 19.42 -13.29 5.67
CA SER A 144 19.58 -12.07 4.87
C SER A 144 18.42 -11.92 3.89
N SER A 145 18.38 -10.82 3.14
CA SER A 145 17.36 -10.59 2.10
C SER A 145 17.38 -11.64 0.98
N ARG A 146 18.48 -12.39 0.84
CA ARG A 146 18.62 -13.44 -0.20
C ARG A 146 18.88 -14.83 0.36
N ASP A 147 19.10 -14.97 1.66
CA ASP A 147 19.19 -16.26 2.34
C ASP A 147 17.92 -16.48 3.17
N ILE A 148 16.83 -16.84 2.46
CA ILE A 148 15.52 -17.12 3.06
C ILE A 148 15.46 -18.60 3.44
N ARG A 149 15.15 -18.86 4.72
CA ARG A 149 15.11 -20.19 5.33
C ARG A 149 13.70 -20.76 5.42
N ALA A 150 12.68 -19.90 5.52
CA ALA A 150 11.28 -20.30 5.52
C ALA A 150 10.42 -19.26 4.81
N THR A 151 9.36 -19.73 4.12
CA THR A 151 8.34 -18.87 3.50
C THR A 151 6.96 -19.40 3.89
N LEU A 152 6.16 -18.54 4.51
CA LEU A 152 4.82 -18.82 4.97
C LEU A 152 3.82 -18.00 4.16
N LYS A 153 2.62 -18.52 3.96
CA LYS A 153 1.55 -17.84 3.22
C LYS A 153 0.56 -17.24 4.21
N LEU A 154 0.27 -15.97 4.05
CA LEU A 154 -0.69 -15.22 4.85
C LEU A 154 -1.76 -14.65 3.93
N HIS A 155 -3.03 -14.79 4.29
CA HIS A 155 -4.14 -14.09 3.64
C HIS A 155 -4.57 -12.91 4.52
N TYR A 156 -4.63 -11.72 3.94
CA TYR A 156 -5.15 -10.53 4.63
C TYR A 156 -6.56 -10.23 4.16
N ALA A 157 -7.50 -10.21 5.11
CA ALA A 157 -8.92 -9.97 4.89
C ALA A 157 -9.29 -8.49 5.15
N GLY A 158 -8.53 -7.57 4.57
CA GLY A 158 -8.79 -6.13 4.64
C GLY A 158 -9.84 -5.66 3.62
N SER A 159 -10.05 -4.33 3.55
CA SER A 159 -10.93 -3.72 2.56
C SER A 159 -10.28 -3.69 1.18
N ALA A 160 -11.02 -4.10 0.16
CA ALA A 160 -10.59 -4.00 -1.23
C ALA A 160 -10.65 -2.56 -1.78
N ALA A 161 -11.53 -1.73 -1.22
CA ALA A 161 -11.62 -0.34 -1.60
C ALA A 161 -10.49 0.46 -0.96
N LEU A 162 -9.67 1.11 -1.79
CA LEU A 162 -8.88 2.24 -1.32
C LEU A 162 -9.86 3.27 -0.75
N PRO A 163 -9.64 3.77 0.46
CA PRO A 163 -10.37 4.95 0.91
C PRO A 163 -10.16 6.04 -0.15
N LEU A 164 -11.24 6.57 -0.70
CA LEU A 164 -11.16 7.62 -1.71
C LEU A 164 -10.79 8.92 -1.00
N ALA A 165 -9.59 9.45 -1.24
CA ALA A 165 -9.27 10.82 -0.85
C ALA A 165 -9.99 11.77 -1.84
N VAL A 166 -10.91 12.57 -1.32
CA VAL A 166 -11.67 13.54 -2.11
C VAL A 166 -11.13 14.93 -1.86
N ASP A 167 -10.65 15.56 -2.94
CA ASP A 167 -10.29 16.97 -2.95
C ASP A 167 -10.87 17.69 -4.19
N GLU A 168 -10.61 18.97 -4.33
CA GLU A 168 -11.09 19.78 -5.45
C GLU A 168 -10.49 19.38 -6.81
N THR A 169 -9.39 18.59 -6.81
CA THR A 169 -8.69 18.12 -8.00
C THR A 169 -9.06 16.68 -8.36
N THR A 170 -9.88 16.02 -7.54
CA THR A 170 -10.35 14.66 -7.83
C THR A 170 -11.26 14.67 -9.07
N PRO A 171 -10.97 13.86 -10.11
CA PRO A 171 -11.78 13.79 -11.31
C PRO A 171 -13.21 13.33 -11.02
N LEU A 172 -14.19 13.92 -11.69
CA LEU A 172 -15.61 13.56 -11.53
C LEU A 172 -15.88 12.10 -11.91
N GLY A 173 -15.17 11.55 -12.89
CA GLY A 173 -15.26 10.13 -13.24
C GLY A 173 -14.92 9.21 -12.08
N VAL A 174 -13.90 9.53 -11.29
CA VAL A 174 -13.53 8.80 -10.07
C VAL A 174 -14.64 8.89 -9.01
N LEU A 175 -15.20 10.09 -8.82
CA LEU A 175 -16.30 10.32 -7.87
C LEU A 175 -17.60 9.63 -8.29
N LEU A 176 -17.86 9.53 -9.61
CA LEU A 176 -19.03 8.83 -10.18
C LEU A 176 -18.90 7.31 -10.13
N ALA A 177 -17.66 6.79 -10.15
CA ALA A 177 -17.38 5.36 -10.02
C ALA A 177 -17.47 4.84 -8.58
N ALA A 178 -17.26 5.72 -7.58
CA ALA A 178 -17.27 5.34 -6.18
C ALA A 178 -18.70 5.34 -5.60
N GLU A 179 -19.09 4.24 -4.94
CA GLU A 179 -20.45 3.99 -4.44
C GLU A 179 -20.95 5.09 -3.48
N ARG A 180 -20.09 5.61 -2.62
CA ARG A 180 -20.45 6.62 -1.63
C ARG A 180 -20.60 8.03 -2.21
N THR A 181 -19.85 8.40 -3.23
CA THR A 181 -19.81 9.75 -3.81
C THR A 181 -20.71 9.90 -5.05
N ALA A 182 -20.93 8.82 -5.80
CA ALA A 182 -21.76 8.83 -7.01
C ALA A 182 -23.16 9.42 -6.82
N PRO A 183 -23.92 9.12 -5.75
CA PRO A 183 -25.24 9.72 -5.54
C PRO A 183 -25.21 11.25 -5.40
N ILE A 184 -24.18 11.78 -4.72
CA ILE A 184 -24.01 13.23 -4.50
C ILE A 184 -23.76 13.94 -5.82
N ILE A 185 -22.82 13.41 -6.62
CA ILE A 185 -22.50 13.97 -7.95
C ILE A 185 -23.69 13.90 -8.89
N ARG A 186 -24.40 12.76 -8.95
CA ARG A 186 -25.58 12.61 -9.80
C ARG A 186 -26.70 13.56 -9.41
N ALA A 187 -26.94 13.77 -8.12
CA ALA A 187 -27.92 14.73 -7.63
C ALA A 187 -27.56 16.17 -8.03
N ALA A 188 -26.28 16.57 -7.91
CA ALA A 188 -25.81 17.87 -8.35
C ALA A 188 -25.95 18.07 -9.87
N MET A 189 -25.61 17.05 -10.67
CA MET A 189 -25.79 17.07 -12.13
C MET A 189 -27.26 17.21 -12.54
N GLN A 190 -28.18 16.49 -11.86
CA GLN A 190 -29.62 16.60 -12.13
C GLN A 190 -30.18 17.98 -11.76
N ALA A 191 -29.73 18.58 -10.66
CA ALA A 191 -30.14 19.91 -10.27
C ALA A 191 -29.70 20.97 -11.32
N ASN A 192 -28.46 20.84 -11.82
CA ASN A 192 -27.95 21.72 -12.87
C ASN A 192 -28.64 21.50 -14.23
N ALA A 193 -28.98 20.27 -14.59
CA ALA A 193 -29.72 19.98 -15.82
C ALA A 193 -31.10 20.64 -15.81
N LYS A 194 -31.84 20.57 -14.69
CA LYS A 194 -33.13 21.26 -14.54
C LYS A 194 -33.03 22.80 -14.60
N ALA A 195 -31.91 23.34 -14.12
CA ALA A 195 -31.67 24.80 -14.23
C ALA A 195 -31.35 25.20 -15.68
N ALA A 196 -30.65 24.37 -16.45
CA ALA A 196 -30.32 24.59 -17.85
C ALA A 196 -31.54 24.47 -18.80
N GLU A 197 -32.50 23.59 -18.52
CA GLU A 197 -33.76 23.50 -19.29
C GLU A 197 -34.56 24.82 -19.26
N ASN A 198 -34.41 25.61 -18.22
CA ASN A 198 -35.04 26.93 -18.11
C ASN A 198 -34.21 28.04 -18.80
N GLY A 199 -33.01 27.76 -19.29
CA GLY A 199 -32.05 28.74 -19.82
C GLY A 199 -31.74 28.67 -21.32
N GLY A 200 -32.37 27.79 -22.11
CA GLY A 200 -32.32 27.83 -23.59
C GLY A 200 -30.94 27.55 -24.23
N GLY A 201 -30.13 26.68 -23.65
CA GLY A 201 -28.82 26.28 -24.23
C GLY A 201 -28.97 25.07 -25.16
N ASP A 202 -28.81 25.26 -26.45
CA ASP A 202 -28.71 24.19 -27.46
C ASP A 202 -27.43 23.36 -27.17
N GLY A 203 -27.60 22.05 -26.92
CA GLY A 203 -26.50 21.12 -26.64
C GLY A 203 -25.63 20.86 -27.87
N LEU A 204 -24.55 21.57 -27.99
CA LEU A 204 -23.60 21.53 -29.11
C LEU A 204 -22.60 20.35 -29.08
N MET A 205 -22.70 19.43 -28.10
CA MET A 205 -21.74 18.32 -27.99
C MET A 205 -22.41 16.93 -28.05
N PRO A 206 -21.81 15.98 -28.78
CA PRO A 206 -22.23 14.58 -28.72
C PRO A 206 -22.14 14.01 -27.30
N PRO A 207 -23.06 13.10 -26.89
CA PRO A 207 -23.06 12.50 -25.53
C PRO A 207 -21.74 11.82 -25.16
N GLU A 208 -21.06 11.21 -26.11
CA GLU A 208 -19.76 10.52 -25.90
C GLU A 208 -18.63 11.51 -25.58
N ALA A 209 -18.59 12.66 -26.25
CA ALA A 209 -17.61 13.71 -25.96
C ALA A 209 -17.88 14.36 -24.59
N MET A 210 -19.14 14.52 -24.22
CA MET A 210 -19.54 15.02 -22.90
C MET A 210 -19.10 14.04 -21.81
N ALA A 211 -19.26 12.73 -21.99
CA ALA A 211 -18.82 11.72 -21.04
C ALA A 211 -17.30 11.74 -20.81
N GLN A 212 -16.50 11.85 -21.86
CA GLN A 212 -15.05 11.95 -21.75
C GLN A 212 -14.58 13.21 -21.04
N ILE A 213 -15.25 14.34 -21.27
CA ILE A 213 -14.95 15.60 -20.57
C ILE A 213 -15.31 15.46 -19.08
N LEU A 214 -16.46 14.89 -18.73
CA LEU A 214 -16.89 14.66 -17.38
C LEU A 214 -15.92 13.73 -16.60
N ASP A 215 -15.35 12.71 -17.25
CA ASP A 215 -14.39 11.81 -16.63
C ASP A 215 -13.12 12.51 -16.15
N SER A 216 -12.66 13.53 -16.87
CA SER A 216 -11.44 14.28 -16.54
C SER A 216 -11.69 15.60 -15.83
N LEU A 217 -12.93 16.11 -15.83
CA LEU A 217 -13.30 17.38 -15.19
C LEU A 217 -13.18 17.28 -13.67
N THR A 218 -12.63 18.30 -13.03
CA THR A 218 -12.50 18.39 -11.57
C THR A 218 -13.37 19.51 -11.02
N ILE A 219 -13.66 19.47 -9.70
CA ILE A 219 -14.39 20.54 -9.02
C ILE A 219 -13.62 21.88 -9.17
N ARG A 220 -12.29 21.85 -9.09
CA ARG A 220 -11.43 23.01 -9.32
C ARG A 220 -11.62 23.60 -10.73
N ASN A 221 -11.68 22.75 -11.75
CA ASN A 221 -11.94 23.22 -13.12
C ASN A 221 -13.31 23.91 -13.21
N MET A 222 -14.35 23.33 -12.59
CA MET A 222 -15.70 23.89 -12.59
C MET A 222 -15.75 25.25 -11.88
N ILE A 223 -15.05 25.40 -10.76
CA ILE A 223 -14.92 26.70 -10.05
C ILE A 223 -14.22 27.72 -10.96
N ASN A 224 -13.09 27.35 -11.58
CA ASN A 224 -12.31 28.26 -12.43
C ASN A 224 -13.09 28.73 -13.66
N PHE A 225 -13.95 27.89 -14.24
CA PHE A 225 -14.78 28.24 -15.39
C PHE A 225 -16.08 28.98 -15.02
N GLY A 226 -16.65 28.66 -13.85
CA GLY A 226 -17.94 29.19 -13.43
C GLY A 226 -17.88 30.42 -12.52
N GLY A 227 -16.69 30.84 -12.09
CA GLY A 227 -16.48 32.03 -11.26
C GLY A 227 -17.06 31.95 -9.84
N PRO A 228 -17.25 33.07 -9.16
CA PRO A 228 -17.63 33.09 -7.73
C PRO A 228 -18.96 32.41 -7.41
N GLU A 229 -19.94 32.42 -8.32
CA GLU A 229 -21.22 31.74 -8.12
C GLU A 229 -21.06 30.22 -8.13
N ALA A 230 -20.21 29.69 -9.02
CA ALA A 230 -19.88 28.28 -9.05
C ALA A 230 -19.11 27.85 -7.79
N GLU A 231 -18.19 28.67 -7.32
CA GLU A 231 -17.44 28.42 -6.07
C GLU A 231 -18.41 28.29 -4.88
N ALA A 232 -19.34 29.21 -4.71
CA ALA A 232 -20.31 29.19 -3.64
C ALA A 232 -21.20 27.94 -3.60
N ASN A 233 -21.47 27.34 -4.78
CA ASN A 233 -22.29 26.14 -4.91
C ASN A 233 -21.46 24.83 -4.81
N LEU A 234 -20.22 24.82 -5.28
CA LEU A 234 -19.39 23.63 -5.38
C LEU A 234 -18.60 23.33 -4.10
N LEU A 235 -18.23 24.32 -3.29
CA LEU A 235 -17.54 24.08 -2.03
C LEU A 235 -18.40 23.28 -1.02
N PRO A 236 -19.70 23.57 -0.81
CA PRO A 236 -20.56 22.74 0.03
C PRO A 236 -20.70 21.30 -0.49
N MET A 237 -20.71 21.10 -1.81
CA MET A 237 -20.73 19.79 -2.41
C MET A 237 -19.41 19.04 -2.15
N LEU A 238 -18.26 19.71 -2.24
CA LEU A 238 -16.96 19.14 -1.91
C LEU A 238 -16.90 18.69 -0.44
N ASP A 239 -17.42 19.48 0.47
CA ASP A 239 -17.50 19.13 1.89
C ASP A 239 -18.43 17.92 2.14
N ALA A 240 -19.54 17.84 1.42
CA ALA A 240 -20.41 16.66 1.47
C ALA A 240 -19.74 15.40 0.93
N LEU A 241 -18.95 15.53 -0.15
CA LEU A 241 -18.17 14.44 -0.73
C LEU A 241 -17.07 13.95 0.23
N LYS A 242 -16.35 14.86 0.89
CA LYS A 242 -15.34 14.52 1.90
C LYS A 242 -15.95 13.72 3.05
N LYS A 243 -17.08 14.19 3.60
CA LYS A 243 -17.82 13.50 4.66
C LYS A 243 -18.36 12.13 4.25
N ALA A 244 -18.68 11.94 2.98
CA ALA A 244 -19.20 10.66 2.49
C ALA A 244 -18.14 9.58 2.43
N VAL A 245 -16.84 9.94 2.40
CA VAL A 245 -15.71 8.99 2.30
C VAL A 245 -15.00 8.77 3.64
N GLU A 246 -15.25 9.60 4.65
CA GLU A 246 -14.88 9.34 6.05
C GLU A 246 -15.72 8.18 6.61
#